data_0158f8b1329a2f6a5200658b7a6534dd
#
_entry.id   0158f8b1329a2f6a5200658b7a6534dd
#
_cell.length_a   1.000
_cell.length_b   1.000
_cell.length_c   1.000
_cell.angle_alpha   90.00
_cell.angle_beta   90.00
_cell.angle_gamma   90.00
#
_symmetry.space_group_name_H-M   'P 1'
#
loop_
_entity.id
_entity.type
_entity.pdbx_description
1 polymer ?
#
loop_
_entity_poly.entity_id
_entity_poly.type
_entity_poly.pdbx_seq_one_letter_code
_entity_poly.pdbx_strand_id
1 'polypeptide(L)'
;MQVRGQAFAWISCFSFALAASMPTFADGPSAPAGDSAQRDGQHDFDPLAGSWKIHLKRRVHPLSGSNEWVEFDGTSHFQKIWGDRGNMEDFDVDSPEKHIQIHGLTIRLYNPKTHQWHIYWANADRSLIDNPPVAGQFVDGVGEFYDQEEYEGKSIFVRYRWTNVTTDTPHFEQSFSADGGKTWEVNWITDQKRTAPK
;
A
#
# COMPACT_ATOMS: atom_id res chain seq x y z
N MET A 1 27.14 50.35 27.70
CA MET A 1 27.74 51.58 27.16
C MET A 1 27.38 51.69 25.68
N GLN A 2 26.58 52.72 25.44
CA GLN A 2 26.20 53.35 24.17
C GLN A 2 25.49 52.59 23.04
N VAL A 3 24.26 53.00 22.94
CA VAL A 3 23.30 53.03 21.83
C VAL A 3 23.75 53.98 20.73
N ARG A 4 23.55 53.61 19.45
CA ARG A 4 23.32 54.49 18.28
C ARG A 4 22.56 53.66 17.27
N GLY A 5 21.42 53.88 16.86
CA GLY A 5 20.52 54.94 16.47
C GLY A 5 20.85 55.52 15.09
N GLN A 6 20.19 55.03 14.00
CA GLN A 6 20.00 55.77 12.73
C GLN A 6 18.75 55.20 12.05
N ALA A 7 17.72 55.94 11.98
CA ALA A 7 17.27 56.99 11.07
C ALA A 7 16.56 56.46 9.82
N PHE A 8 15.25 56.67 9.82
CA PHE A 8 14.26 56.44 8.75
C PHE A 8 14.53 57.33 7.52
N ALA A 9 14.48 56.74 6.33
CA ALA A 9 14.30 57.47 5.10
C ALA A 9 13.00 57.00 4.42
N TRP A 10 12.03 57.86 4.32
CA TRP A 10 10.80 57.74 3.57
C TRP A 10 11.09 57.97 2.08
N ILE A 11 10.82 57.00 1.23
CA ILE A 11 10.77 57.23 -0.22
C ILE A 11 9.34 57.03 -0.64
N SER A 12 8.70 58.11 -1.04
CA SER A 12 7.42 58.16 -1.71
C SER A 12 7.58 57.61 -3.12
N CYS A 13 6.91 56.50 -3.45
CA CYS A 13 6.76 56.06 -4.82
C CYS A 13 5.36 56.30 -5.33
N PHE A 14 5.31 57.06 -6.40
CA PHE A 14 4.15 57.41 -7.21
C PHE A 14 3.45 56.15 -7.75
N SER A 15 2.13 56.06 -7.49
CA SER A 15 1.29 55.04 -8.06
C SER A 15 0.91 55.42 -9.50
N PHE A 16 1.45 54.67 -10.47
CA PHE A 16 0.88 54.66 -11.83
C PHE A 16 -0.14 53.52 -11.90
N ALA A 17 -1.41 53.82 -11.96
CA ALA A 17 -2.47 52.89 -12.23
C ALA A 17 -2.52 52.56 -13.73
N LEU A 18 -1.96 51.42 -14.12
CA LEU A 18 -2.21 50.83 -15.45
C LEU A 18 -3.49 49.98 -15.35
N ALA A 19 -4.58 50.45 -15.93
CA ALA A 19 -5.77 49.66 -16.09
C ALA A 19 -5.53 48.62 -17.21
N ALA A 20 -5.17 47.40 -16.81
CA ALA A 20 -5.17 46.24 -17.71
C ALA A 20 -6.59 45.67 -17.78
N SER A 21 -7.25 45.82 -18.93
CA SER A 21 -8.49 45.11 -19.24
C SER A 21 -8.20 43.62 -19.38
N MET A 22 -8.61 42.84 -18.40
CA MET A 22 -8.57 41.35 -18.51
C MET A 22 -9.69 40.89 -19.44
N PRO A 23 -9.41 39.96 -20.36
CA PRO A 23 -10.47 39.31 -21.12
C PRO A 23 -11.32 38.46 -20.15
N THR A 24 -12.62 38.69 -20.12
CA THR A 24 -13.59 37.81 -19.49
C THR A 24 -13.66 36.53 -20.30
N PHE A 25 -13.11 35.46 -19.76
CA PHE A 25 -13.41 34.11 -20.26
C PHE A 25 -14.88 33.82 -19.92
N ALA A 26 -15.69 33.65 -20.96
CA ALA A 26 -17.05 33.18 -20.79
C ALA A 26 -16.98 31.78 -20.14
N ASP A 27 -17.65 31.62 -18.99
CA ASP A 27 -17.91 30.31 -18.40
C ASP A 27 -18.67 29.46 -19.43
N GLY A 28 -17.96 28.53 -20.06
CA GLY A 28 -18.61 27.45 -20.80
C GLY A 28 -19.43 26.60 -19.82
N PRO A 29 -20.52 25.97 -20.28
CA PRO A 29 -21.33 25.13 -19.41
C PRO A 29 -20.43 24.07 -18.77
N SER A 30 -20.29 24.14 -17.45
CA SER A 30 -19.67 23.09 -16.65
C SER A 30 -20.45 21.80 -16.93
N ALA A 31 -19.80 20.83 -17.56
CA ALA A 31 -20.37 19.49 -17.62
C ALA A 31 -20.67 19.07 -16.18
N PRO A 32 -21.84 18.49 -15.89
CA PRO A 32 -22.11 17.98 -14.56
C PRO A 32 -21.01 16.98 -14.26
N ALA A 33 -20.18 17.26 -13.25
CA ALA A 33 -19.32 16.27 -12.64
C ALA A 33 -20.29 15.21 -12.12
N GLY A 34 -20.40 14.12 -12.84
CA GLY A 34 -21.11 12.95 -12.34
C GLY A 34 -20.42 12.57 -11.04
N ASP A 35 -21.11 12.76 -9.95
CA ASP A 35 -20.74 12.22 -8.65
C ASP A 35 -20.82 10.67 -8.79
N SER A 36 -19.79 10.10 -9.39
CA SER A 36 -19.59 8.66 -9.33
C SER A 36 -19.28 8.37 -7.87
N ALA A 37 -20.32 8.05 -7.10
CA ALA A 37 -20.16 7.65 -5.71
C ALA A 37 -18.99 6.66 -5.65
N GLN A 38 -17.92 7.07 -4.95
CA GLN A 38 -16.72 6.24 -4.83
C GLN A 38 -17.17 4.89 -4.27
N ARG A 39 -16.80 3.80 -4.95
CA ARG A 39 -17.17 2.45 -4.57
C ARG A 39 -16.76 2.18 -3.11
N ASP A 40 -17.68 1.67 -2.30
CA ASP A 40 -17.36 1.16 -0.97
C ASP A 40 -16.63 -0.18 -1.10
N GLY A 41 -15.34 -0.21 -0.74
CA GLY A 41 -14.48 -1.38 -0.80
C GLY A 41 -14.39 -2.15 0.51
N GLN A 42 -15.23 -1.87 1.52
CA GLN A 42 -15.16 -2.49 2.84
C GLN A 42 -15.19 -4.03 2.82
N HIS A 43 -15.84 -4.61 1.83
CA HIS A 43 -16.02 -6.07 1.72
C HIS A 43 -15.07 -6.75 0.72
N ASP A 44 -14.07 -6.04 0.19
CA ASP A 44 -13.20 -6.57 -0.86
C ASP A 44 -12.35 -7.75 -0.40
N PHE A 45 -11.94 -7.78 0.87
CA PHE A 45 -11.19 -8.89 1.45
C PHE A 45 -12.06 -9.98 2.10
N ASP A 46 -13.39 -9.81 2.15
CA ASP A 46 -14.29 -10.79 2.76
C ASP A 46 -14.18 -12.20 2.18
N PRO A 47 -13.99 -12.37 0.84
CA PRO A 47 -13.84 -13.69 0.25
C PRO A 47 -12.65 -14.48 0.79
N LEU A 48 -11.62 -13.82 1.33
CA LEU A 48 -10.45 -14.49 1.90
C LEU A 48 -10.71 -15.14 3.26
N ALA A 49 -11.80 -14.81 3.97
CA ALA A 49 -12.10 -15.41 5.26
C ALA A 49 -12.08 -16.95 5.19
N GLY A 50 -11.36 -17.58 6.14
CA GLY A 50 -11.19 -19.03 6.21
C GLY A 50 -9.74 -19.48 6.19
N SER A 51 -9.53 -20.78 5.92
CA SER A 51 -8.21 -21.42 5.99
C SER A 51 -7.70 -21.82 4.61
N TRP A 52 -6.42 -21.67 4.42
CA TRP A 52 -5.73 -21.82 3.15
C TRP A 52 -4.45 -22.64 3.29
N LYS A 53 -4.14 -23.46 2.30
CA LYS A 53 -2.77 -23.88 2.00
C LYS A 53 -2.14 -22.81 1.15
N ILE A 54 -0.89 -22.48 1.43
CA ILE A 54 -0.14 -21.51 0.66
C ILE A 54 1.10 -22.14 0.04
N HIS A 55 1.44 -21.70 -1.16
CA HIS A 55 2.73 -21.91 -1.79
C HIS A 55 3.42 -20.55 -1.93
N LEU A 56 4.53 -20.36 -1.22
CA LEU A 56 5.29 -19.13 -1.15
C LEU A 56 6.54 -19.25 -2.01
N LYS A 57 6.78 -18.25 -2.85
CA LYS A 57 8.06 -18.01 -3.52
C LYS A 57 8.63 -16.68 -3.04
N ARG A 58 9.88 -16.69 -2.63
CA ARG A 58 10.60 -15.50 -2.18
C ARG A 58 11.92 -15.36 -2.93
N ARG A 59 12.20 -14.15 -3.45
CA ARG A 59 13.49 -13.83 -4.04
C ARG A 59 14.53 -13.71 -2.94
N VAL A 60 15.69 -14.36 -3.11
CA VAL A 60 16.74 -14.41 -2.08
C VAL A 60 17.40 -13.05 -1.90
N HIS A 61 17.69 -12.36 -3.02
CA HIS A 61 18.36 -11.07 -3.04
C HIS A 61 17.59 -10.05 -3.89
N PRO A 62 16.52 -9.44 -3.35
CA PRO A 62 15.78 -8.39 -4.07
C PRO A 62 16.67 -7.22 -4.48
N LEU A 63 16.39 -6.63 -5.64
CA LEU A 63 17.08 -5.45 -6.20
C LEU A 63 18.59 -5.62 -6.44
N SER A 64 19.09 -6.85 -6.43
CA SER A 64 20.51 -7.16 -6.71
C SER A 64 20.77 -7.58 -8.15
N GLY A 65 19.72 -7.78 -8.94
CA GLY A 65 19.79 -8.41 -10.27
C GLY A 65 19.84 -9.94 -10.23
N SER A 66 19.85 -10.56 -9.05
CA SER A 66 19.74 -12.02 -8.90
C SER A 66 18.34 -12.51 -9.26
N ASN A 67 18.24 -13.65 -9.93
CA ASN A 67 17.00 -14.36 -10.20
C ASN A 67 16.83 -15.62 -9.34
N GLU A 68 17.52 -15.67 -8.21
CA GLU A 68 17.43 -16.79 -7.28
C GLU A 68 16.16 -16.70 -6.44
N TRP A 69 15.39 -17.78 -6.41
CA TRP A 69 14.16 -17.93 -5.64
C TRP A 69 14.25 -19.13 -4.70
N VAL A 70 13.60 -19.00 -3.56
CA VAL A 70 13.32 -20.12 -2.65
C VAL A 70 11.83 -20.29 -2.52
N GLU A 71 11.39 -21.54 -2.39
CA GLU A 71 9.96 -21.89 -2.36
C GLU A 71 9.65 -22.68 -1.10
N PHE A 72 8.47 -22.43 -0.54
CA PHE A 72 7.98 -23.03 0.69
C PHE A 72 6.49 -23.29 0.61
N ASP A 73 6.03 -24.31 1.32
CA ASP A 73 4.61 -24.52 1.58
C ASP A 73 4.27 -24.13 3.01
N GLY A 74 3.05 -23.70 3.24
CA GLY A 74 2.58 -23.29 4.54
C GLY A 74 1.06 -23.22 4.62
N THR A 75 0.58 -22.52 5.63
CA THR A 75 -0.84 -22.28 5.84
C THR A 75 -1.11 -20.83 6.15
N SER A 76 -2.33 -20.36 5.88
CA SER A 76 -2.81 -19.11 6.42
C SER A 76 -4.27 -19.23 6.85
N HIS A 77 -4.64 -18.39 7.83
CA HIS A 77 -5.99 -18.31 8.33
C HIS A 77 -6.44 -16.85 8.43
N PHE A 78 -7.48 -16.50 7.68
CA PHE A 78 -8.08 -15.17 7.69
C PHE A 78 -9.34 -15.15 8.54
N GLN A 79 -9.45 -14.16 9.42
CA GLN A 79 -10.65 -13.90 10.20
C GLN A 79 -11.03 -12.43 10.18
N LYS A 80 -12.33 -12.17 10.10
CA LYS A 80 -12.88 -10.82 10.15
C LYS A 80 -12.83 -10.27 11.57
N ILE A 81 -12.61 -8.96 11.70
CA ILE A 81 -12.64 -8.23 12.97
C ILE A 81 -13.48 -6.96 12.86
N TRP A 82 -13.94 -6.43 13.98
CA TRP A 82 -14.63 -5.14 14.12
C TRP A 82 -15.86 -4.96 13.20
N GLY A 83 -16.69 -6.01 13.08
CA GLY A 83 -17.88 -5.95 12.22
C GLY A 83 -17.54 -5.70 10.75
N ASP A 84 -16.61 -6.50 10.24
CA ASP A 84 -16.16 -6.52 8.84
C ASP A 84 -15.41 -5.25 8.38
N ARG A 85 -14.98 -4.37 9.30
CA ARG A 85 -14.12 -3.22 8.97
C ARG A 85 -12.63 -3.52 9.03
N GLY A 86 -12.29 -4.77 9.26
CA GLY A 86 -10.94 -5.25 9.24
C GLY A 86 -10.89 -6.77 9.21
N ASN A 87 -9.71 -7.29 8.94
CA ASN A 87 -9.41 -8.71 9.08
C ASN A 87 -8.00 -8.91 9.60
N MET A 88 -7.76 -10.09 10.15
CA MET A 88 -6.43 -10.57 10.51
C MET A 88 -6.13 -11.83 9.71
N GLU A 89 -4.89 -12.02 9.36
CA GLU A 89 -4.38 -13.25 8.77
C GLU A 89 -3.21 -13.74 9.60
N ASP A 90 -3.33 -14.94 10.11
CA ASP A 90 -2.21 -15.72 10.68
C ASP A 90 -1.56 -16.50 9.55
N PHE A 91 -0.27 -16.24 9.30
CA PHE A 91 0.52 -16.77 8.20
C PHE A 91 1.65 -17.61 8.75
N ASP A 92 1.70 -18.88 8.40
CA ASP A 92 2.65 -19.84 8.97
C ASP A 92 3.33 -20.65 7.87
N VAL A 93 4.65 -20.56 7.83
CA VAL A 93 5.56 -21.40 7.04
C VAL A 93 6.58 -22.02 7.97
N ASP A 94 6.63 -23.34 8.01
CA ASP A 94 7.66 -24.09 8.74
C ASP A 94 8.33 -25.07 7.77
N SER A 95 9.61 -24.85 7.50
CA SER A 95 10.43 -25.67 6.59
C SER A 95 11.74 -26.06 7.30
N PRO A 96 11.70 -27.06 8.20
CA PRO A 96 12.86 -27.47 9.01
C PRO A 96 14.05 -27.87 8.16
N GLU A 97 13.83 -28.51 7.02
CA GLU A 97 14.90 -28.95 6.11
C GLU A 97 15.65 -27.78 5.45
N LYS A 98 15.01 -26.59 5.38
CA LYS A 98 15.62 -25.36 4.88
C LYS A 98 16.00 -24.38 5.99
N HIS A 99 15.77 -24.77 7.25
CA HIS A 99 15.98 -23.93 8.44
C HIS A 99 15.25 -22.58 8.34
N ILE A 100 14.02 -22.59 7.81
CA ILE A 100 13.19 -21.40 7.64
C ILE A 100 11.89 -21.61 8.38
N GLN A 101 11.55 -20.61 9.18
CA GLN A 101 10.29 -20.46 9.85
C GLN A 101 9.80 -19.01 9.63
N ILE A 102 8.55 -18.84 9.21
CA ILE A 102 7.92 -17.52 9.06
C ILE A 102 6.60 -17.58 9.80
N HIS A 103 6.52 -16.91 10.94
CA HIS A 103 5.26 -16.64 11.62
C HIS A 103 4.91 -15.19 11.41
N GLY A 104 3.91 -14.94 10.61
CA GLY A 104 3.48 -13.61 10.23
C GLY A 104 2.04 -13.32 10.64
N LEU A 105 1.79 -12.09 11.03
CA LEU A 105 0.46 -11.57 11.26
C LEU A 105 0.21 -10.41 10.31
N THR A 106 -0.81 -10.52 9.44
CA THR A 106 -1.30 -9.38 8.68
C THR A 106 -2.53 -8.81 9.36
N ILE A 107 -2.58 -7.49 9.54
CA ILE A 107 -3.78 -6.77 9.99
C ILE A 107 -4.19 -5.83 8.87
N ARG A 108 -5.44 -5.96 8.38
CA ARG A 108 -6.01 -5.09 7.35
C ARG A 108 -7.17 -4.31 7.94
N LEU A 109 -7.09 -2.98 7.85
CA LEU A 109 -8.09 -2.07 8.41
C LEU A 109 -8.66 -1.19 7.29
N TYR A 110 -9.99 -1.17 7.17
CA TYR A 110 -10.68 -0.33 6.19
C TYR A 110 -10.95 1.06 6.75
N ASN A 111 -10.63 2.08 5.97
CA ASN A 111 -10.95 3.46 6.28
C ASN A 111 -12.15 3.92 5.43
N PRO A 112 -13.35 4.09 6.04
CA PRO A 112 -14.55 4.46 5.29
C PRO A 112 -14.56 5.92 4.81
N LYS A 113 -13.63 6.76 5.24
CA LYS A 113 -13.51 8.15 4.78
C LYS A 113 -12.70 8.27 3.49
N THR A 114 -11.66 7.45 3.35
CA THR A 114 -10.77 7.45 2.18
C THR A 114 -11.08 6.31 1.22
N HIS A 115 -11.97 5.38 1.60
CA HIS A 115 -12.30 4.15 0.88
C HIS A 115 -11.06 3.29 0.57
N GLN A 116 -10.10 3.29 1.50
CA GLN A 116 -8.85 2.56 1.37
C GLN A 116 -8.67 1.54 2.51
N TRP A 117 -7.97 0.46 2.19
CA TRP A 117 -7.43 -0.46 3.15
C TRP A 117 -6.01 -0.07 3.53
N HIS A 118 -5.70 -0.19 4.82
CA HIS A 118 -4.34 -0.10 5.37
C HIS A 118 -3.92 -1.49 5.82
N ILE A 119 -2.82 -1.99 5.30
CA ILE A 119 -2.32 -3.34 5.54
C ILE A 119 -1.00 -3.25 6.31
N TYR A 120 -0.98 -3.84 7.49
CA TYR A 120 0.17 -3.93 8.38
C TYR A 120 0.66 -5.37 8.39
N TRP A 121 1.96 -5.56 8.33
CA TRP A 121 2.61 -6.84 8.51
C TRP A 121 3.43 -6.85 9.79
N ALA A 122 3.33 -7.92 10.55
CA ALA A 122 4.16 -8.21 11.70
C ALA A 122 4.81 -9.57 11.53
N ASN A 123 6.07 -9.68 11.90
CA ASN A 123 6.81 -10.94 11.89
C ASN A 123 7.23 -11.28 13.33
N ALA A 124 6.97 -12.51 13.77
CA ALA A 124 7.24 -12.95 15.13
C ALA A 124 8.73 -12.86 15.48
N ASP A 125 9.64 -13.15 14.54
CA ASP A 125 11.08 -13.12 14.78
C ASP A 125 11.60 -11.71 15.11
N ARG A 126 10.99 -10.68 14.48
CA ARG A 126 11.35 -9.28 14.75
C ARG A 126 10.58 -8.68 15.90
N SER A 127 9.42 -9.28 16.26
CA SER A 127 8.45 -8.75 17.23
C SER A 127 8.06 -7.28 16.96
N LEU A 128 8.01 -6.91 15.70
CA LEU A 128 7.68 -5.55 15.23
C LEU A 128 6.57 -5.63 14.18
N ILE A 129 5.77 -4.57 14.14
CA ILE A 129 4.80 -4.32 13.07
C ILE A 129 5.38 -3.28 12.11
N ASP A 130 5.29 -3.53 10.81
CA ASP A 130 5.76 -2.60 9.79
C ASP A 130 4.86 -1.37 9.76
N ASN A 131 5.47 -0.18 9.78
CA ASN A 131 4.80 1.11 9.81
C ASN A 131 5.67 2.16 9.08
N PRO A 132 5.14 2.91 8.09
CA PRO A 132 3.71 3.00 7.73
C PRO A 132 3.15 1.71 7.11
N PRO A 133 1.79 1.55 7.08
CA PRO A 133 1.16 0.46 6.37
C PRO A 133 1.19 0.69 4.87
N VAL A 134 1.16 -0.36 4.08
CA VAL A 134 0.81 -0.21 2.66
C VAL A 134 -0.68 0.14 2.56
N ALA A 135 -1.02 1.15 1.75
CA ALA A 135 -2.38 1.66 1.63
C ALA A 135 -2.87 1.65 0.17
N GLY A 136 -4.14 1.33 -0.04
CA GLY A 136 -4.73 1.28 -1.37
C GLY A 136 -6.13 0.70 -1.39
N GLN A 137 -6.56 0.26 -2.57
CA GLN A 137 -7.92 -0.22 -2.81
C GLN A 137 -7.98 -1.24 -3.94
N PHE A 138 -9.13 -1.86 -4.10
CA PHE A 138 -9.42 -2.70 -5.24
C PHE A 138 -10.08 -1.89 -6.38
N VAL A 139 -9.60 -2.10 -7.60
CA VAL A 139 -10.21 -1.61 -8.83
C VAL A 139 -10.31 -2.78 -9.79
N ASP A 140 -11.51 -3.03 -10.31
CA ASP A 140 -11.80 -4.10 -11.28
C ASP A 140 -11.28 -5.49 -10.85
N GLY A 141 -11.41 -5.79 -9.56
CA GLY A 141 -11.01 -7.08 -8.99
C GLY A 141 -9.52 -7.23 -8.69
N VAL A 142 -8.72 -6.20 -8.92
CA VAL A 142 -7.30 -6.14 -8.57
C VAL A 142 -7.11 -5.18 -7.41
N GLY A 143 -6.54 -5.65 -6.31
CA GLY A 143 -6.14 -4.83 -5.16
C GLY A 143 -4.69 -4.39 -5.31
N GLU A 144 -4.42 -3.10 -5.25
CA GLU A 144 -3.07 -2.56 -5.24
C GLU A 144 -2.89 -1.59 -4.07
N PHE A 145 -1.81 -1.80 -3.32
CA PHE A 145 -1.50 -1.09 -2.09
C PHE A 145 -0.04 -0.70 -2.10
N TYR A 146 0.27 0.52 -1.65
CA TYR A 146 1.59 1.12 -1.80
C TYR A 146 2.05 1.77 -0.51
N ASP A 147 3.36 1.75 -0.28
CA ASP A 147 4.07 2.61 0.66
C ASP A 147 5.50 2.90 0.19
N GLN A 148 6.26 3.59 1.03
CA GLN A 148 7.67 3.87 0.84
C GLN A 148 8.43 3.38 2.07
N GLU A 149 9.44 2.55 1.83
CA GLU A 149 10.25 1.92 2.86
C GLU A 149 11.76 2.15 2.62
N GLU A 150 12.56 1.67 3.55
CA GLU A 150 14.01 1.51 3.37
C GLU A 150 14.35 0.04 3.24
N TYR A 151 15.10 -0.32 2.20
CA TYR A 151 15.65 -1.65 1.99
C TYR A 151 17.15 -1.56 1.70
N GLU A 152 17.98 -2.16 2.57
CA GLU A 152 19.45 -2.15 2.45
C GLU A 152 20.04 -0.73 2.26
N GLY A 153 19.52 0.26 3.04
CA GLY A 153 19.97 1.65 3.00
C GLY A 153 19.50 2.44 1.77
N LYS A 154 18.57 1.91 1.01
CA LYS A 154 17.96 2.59 -0.15
C LYS A 154 16.49 2.84 0.11
N SER A 155 16.02 4.05 -0.21
CA SER A 155 14.58 4.32 -0.26
C SER A 155 13.96 3.61 -1.47
N ILE A 156 12.92 2.84 -1.22
CA ILE A 156 12.18 2.08 -2.22
C ILE A 156 10.69 2.37 -2.13
N PHE A 157 9.97 2.14 -3.20
CA PHE A 157 8.53 1.93 -3.13
C PHE A 157 8.22 0.45 -3.04
N VAL A 158 7.21 0.12 -2.23
CA VAL A 158 6.64 -1.22 -2.08
C VAL A 158 5.27 -1.25 -2.70
N ARG A 159 4.94 -2.32 -3.40
CA ARG A 159 3.61 -2.58 -3.92
C ARG A 159 3.17 -3.97 -3.52
N TYR A 160 1.99 -4.07 -2.87
CA TYR A 160 1.25 -5.31 -2.69
C TYR A 160 0.16 -5.39 -3.75
N ARG A 161 0.05 -6.54 -4.41
CA ARG A 161 -0.94 -6.77 -5.45
C ARG A 161 -1.70 -8.05 -5.17
N TRP A 162 -3.02 -7.94 -5.07
CA TRP A 162 -3.94 -9.06 -4.88
C TRP A 162 -4.79 -9.27 -6.12
N THR A 163 -4.91 -10.52 -6.57
CA THR A 163 -5.79 -10.94 -7.66
C THR A 163 -6.55 -12.20 -7.29
N ASN A 164 -7.60 -12.51 -8.01
CA ASN A 164 -8.40 -13.73 -7.83
C ASN A 164 -8.99 -13.89 -6.41
N VAL A 165 -9.13 -12.83 -5.63
CA VAL A 165 -9.56 -12.91 -4.22
C VAL A 165 -10.95 -13.50 -4.03
N THR A 166 -11.81 -13.50 -5.06
CA THR A 166 -13.16 -14.08 -5.03
C THR A 166 -13.20 -15.57 -5.35
N THR A 167 -12.06 -16.16 -5.72
CA THR A 167 -11.95 -17.59 -6.11
C THR A 167 -11.36 -18.43 -4.98
N ASP A 168 -11.23 -19.74 -5.20
CA ASP A 168 -10.54 -20.66 -4.28
C ASP A 168 -9.01 -20.70 -4.50
N THR A 169 -8.50 -19.83 -5.38
CA THR A 169 -7.08 -19.71 -5.71
C THR A 169 -6.64 -18.24 -5.76
N PRO A 170 -6.72 -17.50 -4.64
CA PRO A 170 -6.20 -16.13 -4.55
C PRO A 170 -4.70 -16.10 -4.81
N HIS A 171 -4.25 -15.00 -5.39
CA HIS A 171 -2.85 -14.76 -5.71
C HIS A 171 -2.40 -13.41 -5.14
N PHE A 172 -1.24 -13.41 -4.51
CA PHE A 172 -0.59 -12.23 -3.94
C PHE A 172 0.82 -12.07 -4.46
N GLU A 173 1.21 -10.83 -4.79
CA GLU A 173 2.57 -10.43 -5.11
C GLU A 173 3.01 -9.23 -4.29
N GLN A 174 4.25 -9.25 -3.81
CA GLN A 174 4.96 -8.05 -3.38
C GLN A 174 6.01 -7.69 -4.42
N SER A 175 6.14 -6.40 -4.70
CA SER A 175 7.17 -5.87 -5.59
C SER A 175 7.86 -4.67 -4.98
N PHE A 176 9.15 -4.51 -5.29
CA PHE A 176 9.94 -3.34 -4.95
C PHE A 176 10.27 -2.52 -6.18
N SER A 177 10.37 -1.20 -6.00
CA SER A 177 10.86 -0.26 -7.01
C SER A 177 11.92 0.64 -6.38
N ALA A 178 13.10 0.69 -6.99
CA ALA A 178 14.21 1.56 -6.59
C ALA A 178 14.32 2.82 -7.47
N ASP A 179 13.38 3.04 -8.40
CA ASP A 179 13.44 4.10 -9.42
C ASP A 179 12.20 5.01 -9.43
N GLY A 180 11.51 5.08 -8.30
CA GLY A 180 10.33 5.93 -8.16
C GLY A 180 9.07 5.36 -8.81
N GLY A 181 8.93 4.04 -8.86
CA GLY A 181 7.76 3.35 -9.40
C GLY A 181 7.75 3.18 -10.92
N LYS A 182 8.87 3.45 -11.61
CA LYS A 182 8.99 3.28 -13.07
C LYS A 182 9.12 1.82 -13.46
N THR A 183 9.92 1.07 -12.69
CA THR A 183 10.05 -0.39 -12.83
C THR A 183 9.79 -1.08 -11.50
N TRP A 184 9.29 -2.31 -11.56
CA TRP A 184 8.92 -3.10 -10.39
C TRP A 184 9.54 -4.49 -10.48
N GLU A 185 10.23 -4.90 -9.42
CA GLU A 185 10.75 -6.25 -9.25
C GLU A 185 9.87 -7.03 -8.28
N VAL A 186 9.21 -8.08 -8.76
CA VAL A 186 8.48 -9.01 -7.89
C VAL A 186 9.49 -9.79 -7.05
N ASN A 187 9.29 -9.78 -5.73
CA ASN A 187 10.21 -10.43 -4.78
C ASN A 187 9.54 -11.40 -3.80
N TRP A 188 8.21 -11.41 -3.77
CA TRP A 188 7.41 -12.34 -2.98
C TRP A 188 6.15 -12.68 -3.73
N ILE A 189 5.80 -13.97 -3.82
CA ILE A 189 4.57 -14.47 -4.44
C ILE A 189 3.95 -15.46 -3.48
N THR A 190 2.64 -15.36 -3.26
CA THR A 190 1.88 -16.38 -2.51
C THR A 190 0.68 -16.81 -3.34
N ASP A 191 0.68 -18.08 -3.73
CA ASP A 191 -0.48 -18.77 -4.30
C ASP A 191 -1.22 -19.48 -3.17
N GLN A 192 -2.54 -19.32 -3.11
CA GLN A 192 -3.37 -19.87 -2.06
C GLN A 192 -4.36 -20.89 -2.61
N LYS A 193 -4.68 -21.90 -1.81
CA LYS A 193 -5.71 -22.90 -2.10
C LYS A 193 -6.56 -23.12 -0.88
N ARG A 194 -7.87 -22.96 -0.99
CA ARG A 194 -8.81 -23.16 0.11
C ARG A 194 -8.76 -24.58 0.65
N THR A 195 -8.72 -24.74 1.98
CA THR A 195 -8.61 -26.05 2.65
C THR A 195 -9.96 -26.59 3.10
N ALA A 196 -10.95 -25.72 3.32
CA ALA A 196 -12.31 -26.10 3.70
C ALA A 196 -13.32 -25.30 2.87
N PRO A 197 -14.50 -25.84 2.57
CA PRO A 197 -15.58 -25.07 1.97
C PRO A 197 -15.95 -23.86 2.84
N LYS A 198 -16.45 -22.82 2.19
CA LYS A 198 -17.02 -21.64 2.88
C LYS A 198 -18.21 -22.03 3.72
#